data_1412c88bb1bdf5c0d174d52098cd21c5
#
_entry.id   1412c88bb1bdf5c0d174d52098cd21c5
#
_cell.length_a   1.000
_cell.length_b   1.000
_cell.length_c   1.000
_cell.angle_alpha   90.00
_cell.angle_beta   90.00
_cell.angle_gamma   90.00
#
_symmetry.space_group_name_H-M   'P 1'
#
loop_
_entity.id
_entity.type
_entity.pdbx_description
1 polymer ?
#
loop_
_entity_poly.entity_id
_entity_poly.type
_entity_poly.pdbx_seq_one_letter_code
_entity_poly.pdbx_strand_id
1 'polypeptide(L)'
;MLLKVETDEGLAGWGEPTLEGKALVVEAAVKAFAEILIGEDPLRTEYIYQKMYRGGFYRGGAVICSAISGIEQALWDIKGKMLGVPVWQLLGGRCRDRIRMYAHVTPFADDPQEEEIRYWVKKRVADGFTALKTSMVAPPIRFIDTFSKMEDIVKRIAVMRETAGKDVDIAVDFHGRISPAMAPVLMKELEPFHLMFIEEPVLPENVDVMRKITASSVTPTAAGERLFTTFGFRELIEKQAVNVVQPDLCHCGGILQALKTAAMADNYYMAVAPHNPLGPVALAACLQVDTCIGNFVAQEHPTHAEGRDLGAGILKEPFVVKDGYIEIPQKPGLGFEVDEESLKESAYDGKWRNPILYFEEDGAMGEW
;
A
#
# COMPACT_ATOMS: atom_id res chain seq x y z
N MET A 1 -5.88 7.81 10.17
CA MET A 1 -6.67 9.07 10.33
C MET A 1 -7.76 9.07 9.27
N LEU A 2 -9.01 9.42 9.63
CA LEU A 2 -10.10 9.56 8.65
C LEU A 2 -10.46 11.04 8.49
N LEU A 3 -10.84 11.42 7.28
CA LEU A 3 -11.29 12.75 6.89
C LEU A 3 -12.73 12.66 6.38
N LYS A 4 -13.62 13.48 6.91
CA LYS A 4 -14.97 13.69 6.38
C LYS A 4 -15.02 15.06 5.69
N VAL A 5 -15.45 15.09 4.44
CA VAL A 5 -15.74 16.31 3.69
C VAL A 5 -17.25 16.41 3.52
N GLU A 6 -17.83 17.52 3.94
CA GLU A 6 -19.27 17.77 3.87
C GLU A 6 -19.60 18.88 2.88
N THR A 7 -20.67 18.71 2.13
CA THR A 7 -21.18 19.72 1.19
C THR A 7 -22.36 20.48 1.80
N ASP A 8 -22.67 21.66 1.28
CA ASP A 8 -23.84 22.46 1.63
C ASP A 8 -25.17 21.81 1.21
N GLU A 9 -25.13 20.84 0.31
CA GLU A 9 -26.29 20.01 -0.09
C GLU A 9 -26.51 18.79 0.83
N GLY A 10 -25.71 18.63 1.89
CA GLY A 10 -25.85 17.56 2.88
C GLY A 10 -25.23 16.21 2.48
N LEU A 11 -24.48 16.14 1.38
CA LEU A 11 -23.68 14.97 1.04
C LEU A 11 -22.34 15.00 1.79
N ALA A 12 -21.85 13.83 2.16
CA ALA A 12 -20.54 13.67 2.78
C ALA A 12 -19.74 12.57 2.10
N GLY A 13 -18.45 12.82 1.94
CA GLY A 13 -17.46 11.83 1.49
C GLY A 13 -16.36 11.62 2.49
N TRP A 14 -15.76 10.45 2.43
CA TRP A 14 -14.70 10.02 3.33
C TRP A 14 -13.40 9.76 2.58
N GLY A 15 -12.29 10.12 3.23
CA GLY A 15 -10.95 9.81 2.78
C GLY A 15 -10.03 9.44 3.94
N GLU A 16 -8.87 8.89 3.62
CA GLU A 16 -7.90 8.44 4.61
C GLU A 16 -6.52 9.08 4.38
N PRO A 17 -6.32 10.34 4.80
CA PRO A 17 -5.03 11.02 4.70
C PRO A 17 -4.07 10.51 5.78
N THR A 18 -3.75 9.23 5.76
CA THR A 18 -2.86 8.61 6.75
C THR A 18 -1.42 8.61 6.26
N LEU A 19 -0.50 8.98 7.14
CA LEU A 19 0.94 8.76 6.99
C LEU A 19 1.47 8.27 8.33
N GLU A 20 2.07 7.08 8.35
CA GLU A 20 2.52 6.42 9.56
C GLU A 20 3.50 7.28 10.34
N GLY A 21 3.27 7.37 11.65
CA GLY A 21 4.06 8.20 12.56
C GLY A 21 3.94 9.72 12.34
N LYS A 22 3.16 10.20 11.36
CA LYS A 22 3.02 11.62 10.99
C LYS A 22 1.57 12.11 10.96
N ALA A 23 0.61 11.39 11.51
CA ALA A 23 -0.82 11.72 11.43
C ALA A 23 -1.14 13.17 11.82
N LEU A 24 -0.58 13.69 12.92
CA LEU A 24 -0.83 15.06 13.36
C LEU A 24 -0.26 16.13 12.40
N VAL A 25 0.83 15.82 11.69
CA VAL A 25 1.42 16.73 10.71
C VAL A 25 0.55 16.75 9.44
N VAL A 26 0.03 15.61 9.03
CA VAL A 26 -0.91 15.51 7.90
C VAL A 26 -2.24 16.20 8.23
N GLU A 27 -2.74 16.06 9.48
CA GLU A 27 -3.92 16.79 9.94
C GLU A 27 -3.76 18.32 9.79
N ALA A 28 -2.59 18.85 10.17
CA ALA A 28 -2.29 20.27 9.99
C ALA A 28 -2.28 20.68 8.51
N ALA A 29 -1.74 19.82 7.63
CA ALA A 29 -1.76 20.07 6.18
C ALA A 29 -3.20 20.05 5.61
N VAL A 30 -4.04 19.11 6.04
CA VAL A 30 -5.46 19.06 5.66
C VAL A 30 -6.19 20.35 6.09
N LYS A 31 -5.95 20.84 7.33
CA LYS A 31 -6.53 22.11 7.80
C LYS A 31 -6.09 23.30 6.99
N ALA A 32 -4.82 23.36 6.59
CA ALA A 32 -4.32 24.41 5.69
C ALA A 32 -4.98 24.36 4.30
N PHE A 33 -5.20 23.18 3.74
CA PHE A 33 -5.93 23.03 2.49
C PHE A 33 -7.40 23.42 2.62
N ALA A 34 -8.05 23.20 3.76
CA ALA A 34 -9.44 23.58 3.97
C ALA A 34 -9.66 25.09 3.73
N GLU A 35 -8.68 25.95 4.08
CA GLU A 35 -8.78 27.40 3.88
C GLU A 35 -8.96 27.81 2.40
N ILE A 36 -8.46 27.02 1.46
CA ILE A 36 -8.55 27.30 0.03
C ILE A 36 -9.60 26.44 -0.69
N LEU A 37 -10.16 25.43 -0.02
CA LEU A 37 -11.11 24.47 -0.63
C LEU A 37 -12.56 24.72 -0.21
N ILE A 38 -12.81 25.31 0.97
CA ILE A 38 -14.16 25.62 1.41
C ILE A 38 -14.83 26.55 0.39
N GLY A 39 -16.04 26.16 -0.09
CA GLY A 39 -16.79 26.88 -1.13
C GLY A 39 -16.46 26.47 -2.57
N GLU A 40 -15.53 25.52 -2.79
CA GLU A 40 -15.28 24.94 -4.12
C GLU A 40 -16.34 23.87 -4.45
N ASP A 41 -16.59 23.71 -5.75
CA ASP A 41 -17.45 22.64 -6.27
C ASP A 41 -16.71 21.28 -6.15
N PRO A 42 -17.18 20.33 -5.30
CA PRO A 42 -16.53 19.05 -5.05
C PRO A 42 -16.48 18.14 -6.28
N LEU A 43 -17.31 18.39 -7.29
CA LEU A 43 -17.30 17.59 -8.52
C LEU A 43 -16.11 17.89 -9.43
N ARG A 44 -15.43 19.00 -9.20
CA ARG A 44 -14.22 19.39 -9.93
C ARG A 44 -12.96 18.74 -9.34
N THR A 45 -13.01 17.42 -9.14
CA THR A 45 -11.97 16.64 -8.42
C THR A 45 -10.55 16.92 -8.95
N GLU A 46 -10.32 16.87 -10.26
CA GLU A 46 -9.00 17.15 -10.85
C GLU A 46 -8.59 18.61 -10.69
N TYR A 47 -9.53 19.57 -10.81
CA TYR A 47 -9.23 20.99 -10.56
C TYR A 47 -8.78 21.22 -9.12
N ILE A 48 -9.49 20.63 -8.15
CA ILE A 48 -9.15 20.72 -6.72
C ILE A 48 -7.78 20.08 -6.46
N TYR A 49 -7.52 18.88 -7.03
CA TYR A 49 -6.20 18.28 -6.98
C TYR A 49 -5.11 19.22 -7.49
N GLN A 50 -5.31 19.83 -8.68
CA GLN A 50 -4.36 20.77 -9.25
C GLN A 50 -4.19 22.03 -8.38
N LYS A 51 -5.26 22.53 -7.78
CA LYS A 51 -5.25 23.66 -6.86
C LYS A 51 -4.39 23.39 -5.64
N MET A 52 -4.54 22.20 -5.02
CA MET A 52 -3.71 21.79 -3.88
C MET A 52 -2.26 21.55 -4.28
N TYR A 53 -2.01 20.86 -5.38
CA TYR A 53 -0.66 20.44 -5.77
C TYR A 53 0.14 21.57 -6.43
N ARG A 54 -0.47 22.33 -7.35
CA ARG A 54 0.19 23.40 -8.12
C ARG A 54 0.02 24.80 -7.52
N GLY A 55 -0.96 24.99 -6.63
CA GLY A 55 -1.26 26.29 -6.03
C GLY A 55 -0.18 26.79 -5.09
N GLY A 56 0.66 25.93 -4.54
CA GLY A 56 1.82 26.28 -3.73
C GLY A 56 3.12 26.34 -4.53
N PHE A 57 4.06 27.18 -4.10
CA PHE A 57 5.39 27.24 -4.70
C PHE A 57 6.20 25.96 -4.44
N TYR A 58 6.16 25.43 -3.19
CA TYR A 58 6.78 24.18 -2.79
C TYR A 58 5.77 23.04 -2.92
N ARG A 59 6.10 22.00 -3.68
CA ARG A 59 5.20 20.91 -4.06
C ARG A 59 5.68 19.58 -3.55
N GLY A 60 4.71 18.68 -3.31
CA GLY A 60 4.99 17.28 -3.07
C GLY A 60 5.52 16.96 -1.67
N GLY A 61 6.16 15.81 -1.57
CA GLY A 61 6.60 15.21 -0.31
C GLY A 61 5.47 14.46 0.41
N ALA A 62 5.87 13.55 1.30
CA ALA A 62 4.96 12.58 1.92
C ALA A 62 3.74 13.24 2.60
N VAL A 63 3.97 14.24 3.45
CA VAL A 63 2.89 14.89 4.22
C VAL A 63 1.87 15.58 3.32
N ILE A 64 2.34 16.38 2.37
CA ILE A 64 1.46 17.14 1.47
C ILE A 64 0.70 16.19 0.54
N CYS A 65 1.37 15.19 -0.03
CA CYS A 65 0.72 14.24 -0.92
C CYS A 65 -0.29 13.36 -0.17
N SER A 66 -0.02 12.98 1.09
CA SER A 66 -1.00 12.22 1.89
C SER A 66 -2.23 13.06 2.22
N ALA A 67 -2.06 14.34 2.57
CA ALA A 67 -3.20 15.24 2.77
C ALA A 67 -4.05 15.38 1.49
N ILE A 68 -3.40 15.57 0.34
CA ILE A 68 -4.06 15.65 -0.97
C ILE A 68 -4.80 14.35 -1.28
N SER A 69 -4.16 13.19 -1.04
CA SER A 69 -4.75 11.87 -1.32
C SER A 69 -6.06 11.66 -0.57
N GLY A 70 -6.07 11.92 0.74
CA GLY A 70 -7.29 11.75 1.53
C GLY A 70 -8.40 12.72 1.14
N ILE A 71 -8.08 13.97 0.79
CA ILE A 71 -9.06 14.92 0.29
C ILE A 71 -9.62 14.44 -1.06
N GLU A 72 -8.78 14.00 -1.97
CA GLU A 72 -9.16 13.51 -3.29
C GLU A 72 -10.06 12.27 -3.21
N GLN A 73 -9.76 11.33 -2.32
CA GLN A 73 -10.63 10.17 -2.04
C GLN A 73 -12.02 10.61 -1.59
N ALA A 74 -12.11 11.57 -0.65
CA ALA A 74 -13.39 12.09 -0.18
C ALA A 74 -14.20 12.76 -1.29
N LEU A 75 -13.56 13.48 -2.21
CA LEU A 75 -14.20 14.11 -3.35
C LEU A 75 -14.74 13.07 -4.34
N TRP A 76 -14.02 11.99 -4.59
CA TRP A 76 -14.52 10.89 -5.42
C TRP A 76 -15.70 10.18 -4.76
N ASP A 77 -15.68 10.00 -3.44
CA ASP A 77 -16.79 9.43 -2.69
C ASP A 77 -18.05 10.29 -2.82
N ILE A 78 -17.93 11.62 -2.64
CA ILE A 78 -19.02 12.58 -2.88
C ILE A 78 -19.56 12.46 -4.31
N LYS A 79 -18.64 12.48 -5.30
CA LYS A 79 -19.02 12.43 -6.72
C LYS A 79 -19.78 11.16 -7.07
N GLY A 80 -19.33 10.00 -6.60
CA GLY A 80 -20.03 8.73 -6.81
C GLY A 80 -21.39 8.71 -6.14
N LYS A 81 -21.50 9.21 -4.90
CA LYS A 81 -22.78 9.32 -4.16
C LYS A 81 -23.76 10.25 -4.85
N MET A 82 -23.30 11.41 -5.30
CA MET A 82 -24.14 12.39 -6.02
C MET A 82 -24.69 11.83 -7.33
N LEU A 83 -23.88 11.06 -8.04
CA LEU A 83 -24.30 10.45 -9.32
C LEU A 83 -25.02 9.10 -9.13
N GLY A 84 -25.10 8.59 -7.90
CA GLY A 84 -25.75 7.31 -7.58
C GLY A 84 -25.02 6.08 -8.09
N VAL A 85 -23.70 6.17 -8.33
CA VAL A 85 -22.87 5.09 -8.88
C VAL A 85 -21.60 4.86 -8.06
N PRO A 86 -21.06 3.64 -8.01
CA PRO A 86 -19.73 3.40 -7.45
C PRO A 86 -18.65 4.09 -8.30
N VAL A 87 -17.55 4.49 -7.65
CA VAL A 87 -16.47 5.27 -8.28
C VAL A 87 -15.86 4.52 -9.47
N TRP A 88 -15.71 3.20 -9.40
CA TRP A 88 -15.16 2.41 -10.51
C TRP A 88 -15.93 2.57 -11.82
N GLN A 89 -17.24 2.85 -11.79
CA GLN A 89 -18.00 3.15 -13.02
C GLN A 89 -17.55 4.48 -13.66
N LEU A 90 -17.13 5.43 -12.86
CA LEU A 90 -16.64 6.74 -13.33
C LEU A 90 -15.20 6.65 -13.84
N LEU A 91 -14.47 5.61 -13.45
CA LEU A 91 -13.07 5.38 -13.86
C LEU A 91 -12.93 4.54 -15.13
N GLY A 92 -14.04 4.13 -15.74
CA GLY A 92 -14.03 3.37 -17.01
C GLY A 92 -14.75 2.03 -16.97
N GLY A 93 -15.17 1.58 -15.80
CA GLY A 93 -15.88 0.31 -15.64
C GLY A 93 -14.96 -0.85 -15.22
N ARG A 94 -15.57 -1.99 -14.91
CA ARG A 94 -14.85 -3.14 -14.36
C ARG A 94 -14.15 -3.97 -15.43
N CYS A 95 -12.92 -4.36 -15.13
CA CYS A 95 -12.12 -5.33 -15.89
C CYS A 95 -12.18 -6.75 -15.29
N ARG A 96 -12.74 -6.91 -14.10
CA ARG A 96 -12.83 -8.20 -13.38
C ARG A 96 -14.10 -8.26 -12.53
N ASP A 97 -14.41 -9.43 -12.00
CA ASP A 97 -15.63 -9.65 -11.22
C ASP A 97 -15.37 -9.68 -9.69
N ARG A 98 -14.12 -9.89 -9.28
CA ARG A 98 -13.66 -9.87 -7.87
C ARG A 98 -12.18 -9.48 -7.80
N ILE A 99 -11.75 -8.99 -6.64
CA ILE A 99 -10.38 -8.51 -6.39
C ILE A 99 -9.61 -9.57 -5.62
N ARG A 100 -8.50 -10.06 -6.19
CA ARG A 100 -7.57 -10.97 -5.50
C ARG A 100 -6.82 -10.21 -4.42
N MET A 101 -6.72 -10.82 -3.22
CA MET A 101 -6.00 -10.24 -2.10
C MET A 101 -4.74 -11.06 -1.79
N TYR A 102 -3.69 -10.40 -1.31
CA TYR A 102 -2.62 -11.09 -0.59
C TYR A 102 -2.61 -10.69 0.88
N ALA A 103 -2.34 -11.66 1.75
CA ALA A 103 -2.38 -11.48 3.19
C ALA A 103 -0.98 -11.33 3.77
N HIS A 104 -0.82 -10.47 4.78
CA HIS A 104 0.36 -10.52 5.64
C HIS A 104 0.36 -11.81 6.46
N VAL A 105 1.53 -12.47 6.54
CA VAL A 105 1.66 -13.77 7.24
C VAL A 105 1.68 -13.57 8.74
N THR A 106 2.55 -12.69 9.22
CA THR A 106 2.73 -12.47 10.65
C THR A 106 2.28 -11.08 11.05
N PRO A 107 1.65 -10.89 12.22
CA PRO A 107 1.52 -9.57 12.80
C PRO A 107 2.89 -9.12 13.28
N PHE A 108 3.53 -8.19 12.57
CA PHE A 108 4.68 -7.36 12.97
C PHE A 108 5.67 -7.95 14.01
N ALA A 109 5.98 -9.24 13.96
CA ALA A 109 7.03 -9.82 14.78
C ALA A 109 8.38 -9.60 14.10
N ASP A 110 9.27 -8.89 14.77
CA ASP A 110 10.62 -8.60 14.24
C ASP A 110 11.45 -9.87 14.07
N ASP A 111 11.16 -10.91 14.84
CA ASP A 111 11.85 -12.22 14.80
C ASP A 111 10.89 -13.39 15.01
N PRO A 112 10.03 -13.73 14.02
CA PRO A 112 9.05 -14.81 14.17
C PRO A 112 9.76 -16.17 14.23
N GLN A 113 9.40 -16.99 15.22
CA GLN A 113 9.90 -18.35 15.34
C GLN A 113 9.26 -19.26 14.28
N GLU A 114 9.91 -20.38 13.97
CA GLU A 114 9.48 -21.31 12.91
C GLU A 114 8.03 -21.80 13.11
N GLU A 115 7.65 -22.17 14.34
CA GLU A 115 6.30 -22.60 14.69
C GLU A 115 5.25 -21.50 14.46
N GLU A 116 5.60 -20.25 14.72
CA GLU A 116 4.75 -19.09 14.48
C GLU A 116 4.54 -18.87 12.99
N ILE A 117 5.61 -18.93 12.20
CA ILE A 117 5.52 -18.86 10.73
C ILE A 117 4.58 -19.96 10.20
N ARG A 118 4.79 -21.21 10.62
CA ARG A 118 3.95 -22.35 10.21
C ARG A 118 2.49 -22.16 10.61
N TYR A 119 2.24 -21.67 11.81
CA TYR A 119 0.87 -21.40 12.28
C TYR A 119 0.17 -20.36 11.40
N TRP A 120 0.78 -19.19 11.18
CA TRP A 120 0.16 -18.11 10.42
C TRP A 120 0.00 -18.45 8.94
N VAL A 121 0.98 -19.09 8.32
CA VAL A 121 0.86 -19.55 6.93
C VAL A 121 -0.31 -20.52 6.78
N LYS A 122 -0.41 -21.55 7.64
CA LYS A 122 -1.54 -22.49 7.61
C LYS A 122 -2.87 -21.78 7.80
N LYS A 123 -2.93 -20.84 8.74
CA LYS A 123 -4.14 -20.06 8.98
C LYS A 123 -4.55 -19.26 7.74
N ARG A 124 -3.64 -18.52 7.12
CA ARG A 124 -3.96 -17.72 5.92
C ARG A 124 -4.39 -18.58 4.73
N VAL A 125 -3.74 -19.72 4.54
CA VAL A 125 -4.16 -20.70 3.52
C VAL A 125 -5.53 -21.28 3.84
N ALA A 126 -5.82 -21.59 5.10
CA ALA A 126 -7.14 -22.05 5.53
C ALA A 126 -8.24 -20.98 5.39
N ASP A 127 -7.88 -19.69 5.55
CA ASP A 127 -8.75 -18.53 5.29
C ASP A 127 -8.98 -18.31 3.76
N GLY A 128 -8.36 -19.15 2.90
CA GLY A 128 -8.55 -19.16 1.44
C GLY A 128 -7.59 -18.27 0.66
N PHE A 129 -6.62 -17.63 1.29
CA PHE A 129 -5.64 -16.80 0.57
C PHE A 129 -4.73 -17.64 -0.34
N THR A 130 -4.57 -17.19 -1.57
CA THR A 130 -3.70 -17.80 -2.58
C THR A 130 -2.42 -17.00 -2.81
N ALA A 131 -2.24 -15.90 -2.08
CA ALA A 131 -1.04 -15.07 -2.08
C ALA A 131 -0.78 -14.54 -0.67
N LEU A 132 0.48 -14.53 -0.28
CA LEU A 132 0.97 -14.14 1.04
C LEU A 132 2.12 -13.15 0.90
N LYS A 133 2.24 -12.20 1.82
CA LYS A 133 3.39 -11.28 1.91
C LYS A 133 3.99 -11.35 3.31
N THR A 134 5.28 -11.20 3.39
CA THR A 134 5.99 -11.11 4.65
C THR A 134 7.15 -10.12 4.55
N SER A 135 7.39 -9.38 5.64
CA SER A 135 8.60 -8.62 5.85
C SER A 135 9.53 -9.45 6.73
N MET A 136 10.47 -10.15 6.12
CA MET A 136 11.38 -11.04 6.85
C MET A 136 12.78 -10.41 7.07
N VAL A 137 12.93 -9.14 6.70
CA VAL A 137 14.21 -8.43 6.82
C VAL A 137 14.18 -7.53 8.05
N ALA A 138 14.52 -8.10 9.19
CA ALA A 138 14.81 -7.38 10.42
C ALA A 138 15.92 -8.16 11.16
N PRO A 139 16.92 -7.51 11.71
CA PRO A 139 17.30 -6.11 11.67
C PRO A 139 17.86 -5.63 10.33
N PRO A 140 18.16 -4.33 10.16
CA PRO A 140 18.76 -3.82 8.93
C PRO A 140 20.13 -4.48 8.65
N ILE A 141 20.40 -4.73 7.37
CA ILE A 141 21.68 -5.32 6.93
C ILE A 141 22.65 -4.20 6.57
N ARG A 142 23.87 -4.28 7.09
CA ARG A 142 24.95 -3.32 6.80
C ARG A 142 25.27 -3.26 5.31
N PHE A 143 25.97 -2.21 4.87
CA PHE A 143 26.44 -2.06 3.49
C PHE A 143 27.17 -3.29 2.97
N ILE A 144 27.99 -3.93 3.81
CA ILE A 144 28.57 -5.25 3.58
C ILE A 144 28.46 -6.01 4.90
N ASP A 145 27.79 -7.14 4.87
CA ASP A 145 27.52 -7.94 6.06
C ASP A 145 27.88 -9.42 5.85
N THR A 146 27.86 -10.20 6.92
CA THR A 146 28.18 -11.63 6.86
C THR A 146 27.00 -12.41 6.29
N PHE A 147 27.31 -13.50 5.60
CA PHE A 147 26.29 -14.38 5.02
C PHE A 147 25.37 -14.98 6.10
N SER A 148 25.89 -15.23 7.31
CA SER A 148 25.09 -15.78 8.42
C SER A 148 23.85 -14.96 8.76
N LYS A 149 23.90 -13.63 8.65
CA LYS A 149 22.70 -12.78 8.86
C LYS A 149 21.63 -12.99 7.79
N MET A 150 22.02 -13.39 6.58
CA MET A 150 21.09 -13.70 5.49
C MET A 150 20.53 -15.12 5.59
N GLU A 151 21.29 -16.07 6.17
CA GLU A 151 20.83 -17.45 6.32
C GLU A 151 19.53 -17.57 7.11
N ASP A 152 19.31 -16.74 8.13
CA ASP A 152 18.10 -16.76 8.92
C ASP A 152 16.88 -16.29 8.10
N ILE A 153 17.06 -15.29 7.23
CA ILE A 153 16.03 -14.85 6.30
C ILE A 153 15.68 -15.99 5.34
N VAL A 154 16.70 -16.63 4.75
CA VAL A 154 16.52 -17.76 3.82
C VAL A 154 15.81 -18.93 4.49
N LYS A 155 16.17 -19.28 5.73
CA LYS A 155 15.49 -20.32 6.51
C LYS A 155 14.01 -20.02 6.74
N ARG A 156 13.68 -18.79 7.12
CA ARG A 156 12.28 -18.36 7.34
C ARG A 156 11.45 -18.47 6.07
N ILE A 157 11.98 -18.01 4.94
CA ILE A 157 11.30 -18.12 3.65
C ILE A 157 11.15 -19.60 3.23
N ALA A 158 12.16 -20.44 3.50
CA ALA A 158 12.06 -21.88 3.26
C ALA A 158 10.91 -22.52 4.06
N VAL A 159 10.79 -22.21 5.35
CA VAL A 159 9.69 -22.68 6.22
C VAL A 159 8.34 -22.21 5.68
N MET A 160 8.25 -20.96 5.26
CA MET A 160 7.03 -20.39 4.68
C MET A 160 6.64 -21.13 3.39
N ARG A 161 7.58 -21.32 2.46
CA ARG A 161 7.33 -22.03 1.19
C ARG A 161 6.96 -23.50 1.41
N GLU A 162 7.67 -24.19 2.29
CA GLU A 162 7.34 -25.59 2.66
C GLU A 162 5.92 -25.68 3.20
N THR A 163 5.52 -24.75 4.04
CA THR A 163 4.21 -24.74 4.72
C THR A 163 3.07 -24.36 3.79
N ALA A 164 3.27 -23.35 2.94
CA ALA A 164 2.26 -22.85 2.00
C ALA A 164 2.05 -23.80 0.80
N GLY A 165 3.04 -24.61 0.47
CA GLY A 165 3.02 -25.43 -0.75
C GLY A 165 3.33 -24.61 -2.00
N LYS A 166 3.28 -25.25 -3.17
CA LYS A 166 3.69 -24.65 -4.46
C LYS A 166 2.60 -23.80 -5.13
N ASP A 167 1.36 -23.93 -4.71
CA ASP A 167 0.21 -23.31 -5.38
C ASP A 167 -0.20 -21.96 -4.71
N VAL A 168 0.55 -21.53 -3.70
CA VAL A 168 0.39 -20.26 -3.01
C VAL A 168 1.52 -19.33 -3.40
N ASP A 169 1.19 -18.14 -3.91
CA ASP A 169 2.19 -17.11 -4.20
C ASP A 169 2.76 -16.50 -2.91
N ILE A 170 4.05 -16.18 -2.90
CA ILE A 170 4.73 -15.57 -1.76
C ILE A 170 5.47 -14.33 -2.24
N ALA A 171 5.18 -13.19 -1.64
CA ALA A 171 5.95 -11.96 -1.77
C ALA A 171 6.78 -11.72 -0.50
N VAL A 172 7.96 -11.12 -0.67
CA VAL A 172 8.84 -10.74 0.44
C VAL A 172 9.18 -9.26 0.32
N ASP A 173 9.02 -8.53 1.41
CA ASP A 173 9.32 -7.12 1.47
C ASP A 173 10.64 -6.89 2.21
N PHE A 174 11.57 -6.22 1.55
CA PHE A 174 12.86 -5.86 2.12
C PHE A 174 12.84 -4.47 2.77
N HIS A 175 11.80 -3.65 2.53
CA HIS A 175 11.71 -2.27 3.01
C HIS A 175 12.94 -1.41 2.72
N GLY A 176 13.72 -1.73 1.70
CA GLY A 176 14.98 -1.05 1.41
C GLY A 176 16.08 -1.22 2.46
N ARG A 177 15.88 -2.09 3.46
CA ARG A 177 16.82 -2.31 4.59
C ARG A 177 18.11 -3.04 4.18
N ILE A 178 18.19 -3.48 2.95
CA ILE A 178 19.35 -4.19 2.42
C ILE A 178 20.15 -3.29 1.47
N SER A 179 21.46 -3.27 1.65
CA SER A 179 22.31 -2.47 0.77
C SER A 179 22.32 -3.01 -0.68
N PRO A 180 22.62 -2.15 -1.66
CA PRO A 180 22.79 -2.58 -3.05
C PRO A 180 23.86 -3.66 -3.27
N ALA A 181 24.84 -3.77 -2.37
CA ALA A 181 25.87 -4.80 -2.44
C ALA A 181 25.36 -6.17 -1.99
N MET A 182 24.47 -6.19 -0.99
CA MET A 182 23.98 -7.41 -0.36
C MET A 182 22.67 -7.91 -0.98
N ALA A 183 21.84 -7.02 -1.51
CA ALA A 183 20.54 -7.39 -2.07
C ALA A 183 20.65 -8.48 -3.18
N PRO A 184 21.53 -8.39 -4.18
CA PRO A 184 21.65 -9.44 -5.20
C PRO A 184 22.09 -10.78 -4.62
N VAL A 185 22.89 -10.78 -3.53
CA VAL A 185 23.34 -12.01 -2.87
C VAL A 185 22.16 -12.71 -2.21
N LEU A 186 21.38 -11.98 -1.40
CA LEU A 186 20.19 -12.53 -0.75
C LEU A 186 19.13 -12.95 -1.78
N MET A 187 18.87 -12.12 -2.78
CA MET A 187 17.89 -12.43 -3.83
C MET A 187 18.21 -13.74 -4.55
N LYS A 188 19.50 -14.02 -4.80
CA LYS A 188 19.93 -15.26 -5.41
C LYS A 188 19.65 -16.48 -4.51
N GLU A 189 19.88 -16.36 -3.21
CA GLU A 189 19.56 -17.43 -2.25
C GLU A 189 18.03 -17.68 -2.13
N LEU A 190 17.22 -16.68 -2.47
CA LEU A 190 15.76 -16.80 -2.46
C LEU A 190 15.16 -17.35 -3.76
N GLU A 191 15.91 -17.42 -4.86
CA GLU A 191 15.43 -17.95 -6.15
C GLU A 191 14.75 -19.34 -6.06
N PRO A 192 15.27 -20.31 -5.27
CA PRO A 192 14.66 -21.65 -5.17
C PRO A 192 13.23 -21.66 -4.61
N PHE A 193 12.80 -20.57 -3.98
CA PHE A 193 11.48 -20.50 -3.37
C PHE A 193 10.41 -19.94 -4.31
N HIS A 194 10.75 -19.55 -5.53
CA HIS A 194 9.82 -19.07 -6.57
C HIS A 194 8.87 -18.00 -6.05
N LEU A 195 9.42 -16.88 -5.60
CA LEU A 195 8.66 -15.77 -5.05
C LEU A 195 7.87 -15.04 -6.15
N MET A 196 6.70 -14.53 -5.80
CA MET A 196 5.85 -13.72 -6.67
C MET A 196 6.56 -12.40 -7.04
N PHE A 197 7.10 -11.73 -6.02
CA PHE A 197 8.01 -10.59 -6.16
C PHE A 197 8.81 -10.35 -4.88
N ILE A 198 9.89 -9.59 -5.01
CA ILE A 198 10.62 -8.98 -3.90
C ILE A 198 10.36 -7.47 -3.95
N GLU A 199 9.73 -6.96 -2.88
CA GLU A 199 9.39 -5.56 -2.72
C GLU A 199 10.57 -4.80 -2.11
N GLU A 200 10.76 -3.56 -2.59
CA GLU A 200 11.83 -2.65 -2.18
C GLU A 200 13.18 -3.35 -1.92
N PRO A 201 13.74 -4.04 -2.94
CA PRO A 201 15.00 -4.75 -2.77
C PRO A 201 16.14 -3.83 -2.34
N VAL A 202 16.02 -2.54 -2.60
CA VAL A 202 16.86 -1.43 -2.11
C VAL A 202 16.00 -0.17 -1.98
N LEU A 203 16.53 0.86 -1.33
CA LEU A 203 15.88 2.16 -1.20
C LEU A 203 15.51 2.76 -2.57
N PRO A 204 14.34 3.40 -2.69
CA PRO A 204 13.82 3.91 -3.97
C PRO A 204 14.48 5.19 -4.47
N GLU A 205 15.31 5.85 -3.65
CA GLU A 205 15.94 7.14 -3.99
C GLU A 205 16.90 7.06 -5.18
N ASN A 206 17.45 5.85 -5.46
CA ASN A 206 18.34 5.66 -6.61
C ASN A 206 17.75 4.65 -7.60
N VAL A 207 16.96 5.16 -8.53
CA VAL A 207 16.28 4.36 -9.55
C VAL A 207 17.26 3.60 -10.45
N ASP A 208 18.45 4.14 -10.72
CA ASP A 208 19.47 3.43 -11.54
C ASP A 208 20.04 2.21 -10.81
N VAL A 209 20.19 2.28 -9.51
CA VAL A 209 20.59 1.12 -8.69
C VAL A 209 19.47 0.09 -8.67
N MET A 210 18.23 0.50 -8.42
CA MET A 210 17.05 -0.37 -8.45
C MET A 210 16.96 -1.12 -9.78
N ARG A 211 17.10 -0.41 -10.90
CA ARG A 211 17.11 -0.99 -12.24
C ARG A 211 18.20 -2.06 -12.44
N LYS A 212 19.42 -1.82 -11.93
CA LYS A 212 20.51 -2.79 -12.04
C LYS A 212 20.20 -4.07 -11.28
N ILE A 213 19.62 -3.94 -10.09
CA ILE A 213 19.23 -5.08 -9.25
C ILE A 213 18.10 -5.87 -9.93
N THR A 214 17.07 -5.21 -10.39
CA THR A 214 15.97 -5.83 -11.16
C THR A 214 16.50 -6.58 -12.39
N ALA A 215 17.38 -5.96 -13.16
CA ALA A 215 17.95 -6.59 -14.36
C ALA A 215 18.84 -7.82 -14.06
N SER A 216 19.35 -7.96 -12.84
CA SER A 216 20.14 -9.13 -12.40
C SER A 216 19.33 -10.23 -11.73
N SER A 217 18.04 -9.98 -11.46
CA SER A 217 17.15 -10.90 -10.75
C SER A 217 16.29 -11.72 -11.70
N VAL A 218 16.10 -13.00 -11.40
CA VAL A 218 15.07 -13.85 -12.03
C VAL A 218 13.72 -13.75 -11.31
N THR A 219 13.75 -13.33 -10.05
CA THR A 219 12.53 -13.04 -9.28
C THR A 219 12.04 -11.63 -9.64
N PRO A 220 10.75 -11.44 -9.96
CA PRO A 220 10.19 -10.12 -10.16
C PRO A 220 10.45 -9.20 -8.96
N THR A 221 10.67 -7.92 -9.23
CA THR A 221 10.83 -6.89 -8.18
C THR A 221 9.65 -5.94 -8.17
N ALA A 222 9.37 -5.35 -7.02
CA ALA A 222 8.28 -4.40 -6.81
C ALA A 222 8.78 -3.18 -6.01
N ALA A 223 8.19 -2.01 -6.27
CA ALA A 223 8.36 -0.81 -5.45
C ALA A 223 7.32 0.24 -5.80
N GLY A 224 7.13 1.22 -4.91
CA GLY A 224 6.24 2.35 -5.20
C GLY A 224 5.61 3.02 -4.00
N GLU A 225 5.56 2.39 -2.84
CA GLU A 225 4.91 2.90 -1.63
C GLU A 225 5.43 4.28 -1.18
N ARG A 226 6.72 4.55 -1.40
CA ARG A 226 7.40 5.79 -1.04
C ARG A 226 7.49 6.80 -2.19
N LEU A 227 6.73 6.57 -3.29
CA LEU A 227 6.71 7.48 -4.44
C LEU A 227 5.40 8.27 -4.51
N PHE A 228 5.54 9.55 -4.85
CA PHE A 228 4.43 10.49 -4.82
C PHE A 228 4.14 11.04 -6.21
N THR A 229 2.86 11.06 -6.59
CA THR A 229 2.35 11.53 -7.87
C THR A 229 2.96 10.81 -9.10
N THR A 230 2.38 10.99 -10.26
CA THR A 230 2.96 10.46 -11.52
C THR A 230 4.38 10.95 -11.79
N PHE A 231 4.79 12.09 -11.21
CA PHE A 231 6.15 12.61 -11.36
C PHE A 231 7.18 11.74 -10.64
N GLY A 232 6.86 11.23 -9.44
CA GLY A 232 7.72 10.32 -8.70
C GLY A 232 7.84 8.95 -9.38
N PHE A 233 6.74 8.45 -9.93
CA PHE A 233 6.72 7.16 -10.62
C PHE A 233 7.37 7.18 -12.02
N ARG A 234 7.49 8.36 -12.65
CA ARG A 234 7.95 8.49 -14.02
C ARG A 234 9.28 7.79 -14.26
N GLU A 235 10.28 8.11 -13.48
CA GLU A 235 11.64 7.57 -13.68
C GLU A 235 11.69 6.05 -13.44
N LEU A 236 10.99 5.56 -12.40
CA LEU A 236 10.88 4.13 -12.09
C LEU A 236 10.29 3.36 -13.28
N ILE A 237 9.24 3.90 -13.89
CA ILE A 237 8.53 3.27 -15.01
C ILE A 237 9.33 3.37 -16.30
N GLU A 238 9.78 4.57 -16.70
CA GLU A 238 10.53 4.79 -17.95
C GLU A 238 11.82 3.96 -18.01
N LYS A 239 12.49 3.79 -16.87
CA LYS A 239 13.71 2.96 -16.76
C LYS A 239 13.41 1.48 -16.57
N GLN A 240 12.15 1.08 -16.43
CA GLN A 240 11.74 -0.29 -16.12
C GLN A 240 12.54 -0.83 -14.90
N ALA A 241 12.58 -0.02 -13.85
CA ALA A 241 13.40 -0.31 -12.69
C ALA A 241 12.80 -1.36 -11.75
N VAL A 242 11.53 -1.75 -11.96
CA VAL A 242 10.82 -2.84 -11.30
C VAL A 242 9.89 -3.55 -12.30
N ASN A 243 9.34 -4.70 -11.91
CA ASN A 243 8.34 -5.43 -12.69
C ASN A 243 6.91 -5.12 -12.21
N VAL A 244 6.75 -4.76 -10.93
CA VAL A 244 5.48 -4.46 -10.28
C VAL A 244 5.56 -3.06 -9.66
N VAL A 245 4.58 -2.22 -9.96
CA VAL A 245 4.46 -0.87 -9.41
C VAL A 245 3.43 -0.89 -8.29
N GLN A 246 3.76 -0.29 -7.14
CA GLN A 246 2.95 -0.35 -5.92
C GLN A 246 2.58 1.07 -5.43
N PRO A 247 1.70 1.79 -6.14
CA PRO A 247 1.23 3.08 -5.65
C PRO A 247 0.39 2.90 -4.38
N ASP A 248 0.68 3.68 -3.36
CA ASP A 248 -0.19 3.79 -2.18
C ASP A 248 -1.20 4.91 -2.40
N LEU A 249 -2.48 4.61 -2.33
CA LEU A 249 -3.55 5.57 -2.61
C LEU A 249 -3.72 6.64 -1.53
N CYS A 250 -3.12 6.44 -0.35
CA CYS A 250 -3.05 7.47 0.69
C CYS A 250 -1.84 8.39 0.53
N HIS A 251 -0.89 8.06 -0.37
CA HIS A 251 0.37 8.81 -0.53
C HIS A 251 0.60 9.31 -1.95
N CYS A 252 0.21 8.54 -2.96
CA CYS A 252 0.53 8.87 -4.36
C CYS A 252 -0.26 10.04 -4.96
N GLY A 253 -1.19 10.63 -4.22
CA GLY A 253 -2.06 11.71 -4.71
C GLY A 253 -3.51 11.27 -4.97
N GLY A 254 -3.90 10.08 -4.49
CA GLY A 254 -5.27 9.56 -4.53
C GLY A 254 -5.57 8.67 -5.75
N ILE A 255 -6.85 8.44 -5.95
CA ILE A 255 -7.42 7.48 -6.92
C ILE A 255 -6.98 7.79 -8.36
N LEU A 256 -7.13 9.05 -8.77
CA LEU A 256 -6.83 9.41 -10.17
C LEU A 256 -5.32 9.38 -10.47
N GLN A 257 -4.46 9.68 -9.50
CA GLN A 257 -3.01 9.56 -9.68
C GLN A 257 -2.58 8.10 -9.75
N ALA A 258 -3.15 7.22 -8.93
CA ALA A 258 -2.91 5.78 -9.00
C ALA A 258 -3.37 5.21 -10.36
N LEU A 259 -4.54 5.59 -10.86
CA LEU A 259 -5.03 5.18 -12.17
C LEU A 259 -4.10 5.63 -13.31
N LYS A 260 -3.64 6.89 -13.28
CA LYS A 260 -2.67 7.42 -14.25
C LYS A 260 -1.34 6.67 -14.18
N THR A 261 -0.86 6.35 -12.98
CA THR A 261 0.37 5.58 -12.77
C THR A 261 0.22 4.16 -13.33
N ALA A 262 -0.91 3.50 -13.09
CA ALA A 262 -1.20 2.18 -13.65
C ALA A 262 -1.21 2.19 -15.18
N ALA A 263 -1.82 3.20 -15.80
CA ALA A 263 -1.82 3.36 -17.26
C ALA A 263 -0.42 3.65 -17.82
N MET A 264 0.43 4.39 -17.11
CA MET A 264 1.83 4.57 -17.49
C MET A 264 2.59 3.24 -17.44
N ALA A 265 2.42 2.46 -16.36
CA ALA A 265 3.06 1.16 -16.15
C ALA A 265 2.65 0.13 -17.23
N ASP A 266 1.39 0.11 -17.63
CA ASP A 266 0.86 -0.80 -18.64
C ASP A 266 1.58 -0.67 -19.99
N ASN A 267 1.99 0.54 -20.39
CA ASN A 267 2.76 0.77 -21.62
C ASN A 267 4.13 0.07 -21.63
N TYR A 268 4.64 -0.32 -20.47
CA TYR A 268 5.92 -1.02 -20.29
C TYR A 268 5.73 -2.47 -19.84
N TYR A 269 4.51 -3.01 -19.92
CA TYR A 269 4.14 -4.36 -19.45
C TYR A 269 4.44 -4.58 -17.96
N MET A 270 4.41 -3.51 -17.16
CA MET A 270 4.59 -3.58 -15.72
C MET A 270 3.24 -3.84 -15.06
N ALA A 271 3.23 -4.75 -14.10
CA ALA A 271 2.06 -5.04 -13.30
C ALA A 271 1.86 -4.00 -12.19
N VAL A 272 0.66 -3.99 -11.60
CA VAL A 272 0.30 -3.12 -10.47
C VAL A 272 -0.25 -3.96 -9.32
N ALA A 273 0.28 -3.71 -8.12
CA ALA A 273 -0.21 -4.28 -6.86
C ALA A 273 -0.22 -3.15 -5.83
N PRO A 274 -1.31 -2.40 -5.65
CA PRO A 274 -1.31 -1.23 -4.79
C PRO A 274 -0.93 -1.57 -3.35
N HIS A 275 -0.02 -0.77 -2.79
CA HIS A 275 0.37 -0.84 -1.39
C HIS A 275 -0.78 -0.36 -0.51
N ASN A 276 -1.13 -1.12 0.53
CA ASN A 276 -2.17 -0.75 1.49
C ASN A 276 -2.03 -1.48 2.83
N PRO A 277 -1.11 -1.12 3.70
CA PRO A 277 -1.04 -1.59 5.09
C PRO A 277 -1.96 -0.80 6.01
N LEU A 278 -2.76 0.12 5.44
CA LEU A 278 -3.51 1.17 6.13
C LEU A 278 -4.95 0.72 6.47
N GLY A 279 -5.87 1.66 6.52
CA GLY A 279 -7.22 1.43 7.00
C GLY A 279 -8.25 1.05 5.93
N PRO A 280 -9.52 0.94 6.34
CA PRO A 280 -10.58 0.45 5.45
C PRO A 280 -10.98 1.44 4.36
N VAL A 281 -10.77 2.75 4.54
CA VAL A 281 -11.07 3.76 3.51
C VAL A 281 -10.01 3.75 2.43
N ALA A 282 -8.73 3.54 2.83
CA ALA A 282 -7.63 3.29 1.91
C ALA A 282 -7.92 2.05 1.04
N LEU A 283 -8.32 0.93 1.67
CA LEU A 283 -8.71 -0.26 0.93
C LEU A 283 -9.87 0.02 -0.03
N ALA A 284 -10.91 0.73 0.42
CA ALA A 284 -12.05 1.08 -0.43
C ALA A 284 -11.61 1.84 -1.69
N ALA A 285 -10.68 2.80 -1.54
CA ALA A 285 -10.12 3.55 -2.67
C ALA A 285 -9.32 2.63 -3.61
N CYS A 286 -8.48 1.73 -3.06
CA CYS A 286 -7.75 0.73 -3.85
C CYS A 286 -8.70 -0.13 -4.68
N LEU A 287 -9.76 -0.68 -4.06
CA LEU A 287 -10.73 -1.53 -4.75
C LEU A 287 -11.39 -0.85 -5.96
N GLN A 288 -11.56 0.48 -5.95
CA GLN A 288 -12.10 1.22 -7.09
C GLN A 288 -11.11 1.21 -8.28
N VAL A 289 -9.82 1.43 -8.00
CA VAL A 289 -8.76 1.41 -9.03
C VAL A 289 -8.51 -0.01 -9.53
N ASP A 290 -8.36 -0.97 -8.62
CA ASP A 290 -8.12 -2.38 -8.92
C ASP A 290 -9.17 -2.97 -9.84
N THR A 291 -10.41 -2.53 -9.67
CA THR A 291 -11.54 -2.94 -10.52
C THR A 291 -11.34 -2.53 -11.97
N CYS A 292 -10.68 -1.41 -12.25
CA CYS A 292 -10.64 -0.75 -13.57
C CYS A 292 -9.33 -0.99 -14.35
N ILE A 293 -8.22 -1.30 -13.70
CA ILE A 293 -6.91 -1.43 -14.36
C ILE A 293 -6.68 -2.83 -14.93
N GLY A 294 -6.14 -2.94 -16.15
CA GLY A 294 -5.90 -4.22 -16.83
C GLY A 294 -4.72 -5.00 -16.25
N ASN A 295 -3.69 -4.30 -15.82
CA ASN A 295 -2.40 -4.84 -15.36
C ASN A 295 -2.31 -5.11 -13.83
N PHE A 296 -3.45 -5.32 -13.16
CA PHE A 296 -3.55 -5.65 -11.73
C PHE A 296 -3.10 -7.08 -11.41
N VAL A 297 -2.38 -7.27 -10.31
CA VAL A 297 -1.93 -8.58 -9.80
C VAL A 297 -2.75 -9.03 -8.59
N ALA A 298 -2.63 -8.30 -7.49
CA ALA A 298 -3.32 -8.56 -6.24
C ALA A 298 -3.28 -7.31 -5.36
N GLN A 299 -4.27 -7.16 -4.48
CA GLN A 299 -4.37 -6.07 -3.53
C GLN A 299 -3.81 -6.49 -2.17
N GLU A 300 -3.01 -5.62 -1.58
CA GLU A 300 -2.53 -5.78 -0.23
C GLU A 300 -3.66 -5.72 0.79
N HIS A 301 -3.62 -6.64 1.76
CA HIS A 301 -4.55 -6.68 2.87
C HIS A 301 -3.78 -6.81 4.19
N PRO A 302 -3.81 -5.77 5.05
CA PRO A 302 -3.22 -5.85 6.38
C PRO A 302 -4.05 -6.80 7.25
N THR A 303 -3.75 -8.09 7.17
CA THR A 303 -4.39 -9.11 7.99
C THR A 303 -3.89 -8.99 9.43
N HIS A 304 -4.69 -8.37 10.27
CA HIS A 304 -4.44 -8.36 11.70
C HIS A 304 -4.57 -9.75 12.32
N ALA A 305 -3.93 -9.97 13.47
CA ALA A 305 -3.69 -11.28 14.10
C ALA A 305 -4.88 -12.24 14.13
N GLU A 306 -6.07 -11.76 14.32
CA GLU A 306 -7.27 -12.57 14.52
C GLU A 306 -8.12 -12.77 13.24
N GLY A 307 -7.64 -12.34 12.07
CA GLY A 307 -8.42 -12.38 10.82
C GLY A 307 -9.67 -11.52 10.85
N ARG A 308 -9.60 -10.38 11.55
CA ARG A 308 -10.69 -9.41 11.56
C ARG A 308 -10.83 -8.81 10.17
N ASP A 309 -12.06 -8.75 9.71
CA ASP A 309 -12.38 -8.05 8.48
C ASP A 309 -11.97 -6.58 8.59
N LEU A 310 -11.32 -6.06 7.56
CA LEU A 310 -10.85 -4.68 7.58
C LEU A 310 -12.02 -3.72 7.62
N GLY A 311 -12.04 -2.88 8.64
CA GLY A 311 -13.11 -1.93 8.92
C GLY A 311 -14.06 -2.35 10.04
N ALA A 312 -13.87 -3.52 10.66
CA ALA A 312 -14.65 -3.90 11.84
C ALA A 312 -14.52 -2.86 12.95
N GLY A 313 -15.66 -2.36 13.45
CA GLY A 313 -15.72 -1.27 14.44
C GLY A 313 -15.49 0.14 13.87
N ILE A 314 -15.39 0.30 12.55
CA ILE A 314 -15.27 1.58 11.84
C ILE A 314 -16.33 1.71 10.75
N LEU A 315 -16.54 0.64 9.99
CA LEU A 315 -17.55 0.59 8.94
C LEU A 315 -18.78 -0.15 9.45
N LYS A 316 -19.98 0.25 9.01
CA LYS A 316 -21.22 -0.49 9.29
C LYS A 316 -21.18 -1.90 8.73
N GLU A 317 -20.57 -2.05 7.56
CA GLU A 317 -20.33 -3.33 6.89
C GLU A 317 -18.84 -3.37 6.52
N PRO A 318 -18.00 -4.13 7.25
CA PRO A 318 -16.58 -4.27 6.95
C PRO A 318 -16.34 -5.03 5.65
N PHE A 319 -15.18 -4.84 5.04
CA PHE A 319 -14.77 -5.61 3.87
C PHE A 319 -14.40 -7.04 4.29
N VAL A 320 -15.07 -8.02 3.70
CA VAL A 320 -14.89 -9.45 3.99
C VAL A 320 -14.09 -10.10 2.88
N VAL A 321 -12.96 -10.72 3.24
CA VAL A 321 -12.21 -11.57 2.33
C VAL A 321 -12.82 -12.98 2.36
N LYS A 322 -13.20 -13.47 1.19
CA LYS A 322 -13.70 -14.82 1.01
C LYS A 322 -12.89 -15.54 -0.07
N ASP A 323 -12.35 -16.71 0.29
CA ASP A 323 -11.51 -17.50 -0.61
C ASP A 323 -10.38 -16.67 -1.27
N GLY A 324 -9.75 -15.78 -0.50
CA GLY A 324 -8.69 -14.90 -0.94
C GLY A 324 -9.11 -13.73 -1.84
N TYR A 325 -10.40 -13.44 -1.94
CA TYR A 325 -10.94 -12.36 -2.77
C TYR A 325 -11.90 -11.45 -1.99
N ILE A 326 -12.01 -10.21 -2.45
CA ILE A 326 -13.08 -9.28 -2.05
C ILE A 326 -14.00 -9.05 -3.24
N GLU A 327 -15.32 -9.02 -2.96
CA GLU A 327 -16.32 -8.64 -3.95
C GLU A 327 -16.20 -7.15 -4.30
N ILE A 328 -16.41 -6.81 -5.58
CA ILE A 328 -16.34 -5.41 -6.03
C ILE A 328 -17.44 -4.60 -5.35
N PRO A 329 -17.10 -3.46 -4.69
CA PRO A 329 -18.10 -2.60 -4.05
C PRO A 329 -19.14 -2.09 -5.05
N GLN A 330 -20.43 -2.25 -4.70
CA GLN A 330 -21.56 -1.88 -5.59
C GLN A 330 -22.30 -0.63 -5.13
N LYS A 331 -22.17 -0.22 -3.86
CA LYS A 331 -22.83 0.98 -3.34
C LYS A 331 -22.21 2.24 -3.97
N PRO A 332 -22.97 3.34 -4.10
CA PRO A 332 -22.47 4.62 -4.60
C PRO A 332 -21.27 5.15 -3.82
N GLY A 333 -20.40 5.90 -4.48
CA GLY A 333 -19.16 6.41 -3.90
C GLY A 333 -18.08 5.34 -3.82
N LEU A 334 -17.33 5.32 -2.73
CA LEU A 334 -16.31 4.30 -2.46
C LEU A 334 -16.91 2.95 -2.00
N GLY A 335 -18.23 2.89 -1.81
CA GLY A 335 -18.95 1.64 -1.59
C GLY A 335 -19.07 1.20 -0.14
N PHE A 336 -18.85 2.07 0.84
CA PHE A 336 -18.97 1.79 2.27
C PHE A 336 -19.76 2.88 3.01
N GLU A 337 -20.10 2.58 4.26
CA GLU A 337 -20.67 3.53 5.21
C GLU A 337 -19.87 3.49 6.52
N VAL A 338 -19.48 4.67 7.02
CA VAL A 338 -18.78 4.79 8.31
C VAL A 338 -19.81 4.72 9.46
N ASP A 339 -19.47 3.97 10.50
CA ASP A 339 -20.12 4.06 11.80
C ASP A 339 -19.43 5.17 12.62
N GLU A 340 -20.00 6.38 12.53
CA GLU A 340 -19.41 7.56 13.16
C GLU A 340 -19.41 7.48 14.70
N GLU A 341 -20.29 6.67 15.31
CA GLU A 341 -20.31 6.48 16.76
C GLU A 341 -19.18 5.56 17.21
N SER A 342 -19.04 4.42 16.59
CA SER A 342 -17.93 3.50 16.84
C SER A 342 -16.56 4.12 16.55
N LEU A 343 -16.48 4.98 15.52
CA LEU A 343 -15.25 5.69 15.18
C LEU A 343 -14.79 6.64 16.29
N LYS A 344 -15.71 7.32 16.99
CA LYS A 344 -15.38 8.21 18.12
C LYS A 344 -14.75 7.46 19.29
N GLU A 345 -15.18 6.21 19.52
CA GLU A 345 -14.62 5.35 20.56
C GLU A 345 -13.21 4.85 20.26
N SER A 346 -12.86 4.82 18.96
CA SER A 346 -11.55 4.37 18.45
C SER A 346 -10.56 5.52 18.20
N ALA A 347 -10.75 6.67 18.83
CA ALA A 347 -9.92 7.85 18.58
C ALA A 347 -8.43 7.60 18.89
N TYR A 348 -7.58 7.95 17.93
CA TYR A 348 -6.14 7.83 18.04
C TYR A 348 -5.57 8.75 19.16
N ASP A 349 -4.76 8.19 20.03
CA ASP A 349 -4.17 8.92 21.19
C ASP A 349 -2.91 9.74 20.84
N GLY A 350 -2.46 9.72 19.58
CA GLY A 350 -1.29 10.47 19.12
C GLY A 350 0.07 9.89 19.53
N LYS A 351 0.13 8.70 20.14
CA LYS A 351 1.36 8.18 20.74
C LYS A 351 2.18 7.24 19.84
N TRP A 352 1.56 6.62 18.85
CA TRP A 352 2.30 5.70 18.00
C TRP A 352 3.41 6.42 17.21
N ARG A 353 4.57 5.80 17.16
CA ARG A 353 5.76 6.27 16.45
C ARG A 353 6.38 5.12 15.68
N ASN A 354 6.93 5.42 14.50
CA ASN A 354 7.76 4.45 13.80
C ASN A 354 8.95 4.07 14.67
N PRO A 355 9.31 2.78 14.75
CA PRO A 355 10.52 2.37 15.43
C PRO A 355 11.75 3.03 14.79
N ILE A 356 12.74 3.35 15.61
CA ILE A 356 14.05 3.80 15.15
C ILE A 356 14.93 2.57 15.11
N LEU A 357 15.46 2.23 13.93
CA LEU A 357 16.34 1.09 13.76
C LEU A 357 17.82 1.50 13.91
N TYR A 358 18.57 0.68 14.56
CA TYR A 358 20.02 0.86 14.74
C TYR A 358 20.73 -0.49 14.80
N PHE A 359 22.03 -0.47 14.54
CA PHE A 359 22.88 -1.64 14.69
C PHE A 359 23.30 -1.80 16.14
N GLU A 360 22.99 -2.94 16.73
CA GLU A 360 23.25 -3.18 18.17
C GLU A 360 24.75 -3.15 18.51
N GLU A 361 25.60 -3.55 17.57
CA GLU A 361 27.04 -3.70 17.79
C GLU A 361 27.76 -2.35 18.01
N ASP A 362 27.24 -1.25 17.44
CA ASP A 362 27.94 0.05 17.50
C ASP A 362 26.98 1.25 17.65
N GLY A 363 25.67 1.01 17.65
CA GLY A 363 24.66 2.06 17.80
C GLY A 363 24.50 2.97 16.58
N ALA A 364 25.06 2.60 15.43
CA ALA A 364 24.85 3.35 14.19
C ALA A 364 23.40 3.19 13.70
N MET A 365 22.84 4.24 13.08
CA MET A 365 21.50 4.19 12.53
C MET A 365 21.41 3.19 11.39
N GLY A 366 20.36 2.35 11.42
CA GLY A 366 19.99 1.47 10.34
C GLY A 366 18.91 2.10 9.46
N GLU A 367 18.72 1.57 8.26
CA GLU A 367 17.62 1.95 7.38
C GLU A 367 16.30 1.30 7.82
N TRP A 368 15.22 2.02 7.57
CA TRP A 368 13.85 1.58 7.91
C TRP A 368 13.09 1.25 6.66
#